data_57ab43d15f12e3faf331dcc04b9aa83d
#
_entry.id   57ab43d15f12e3faf331dcc04b9aa83d
#
_cell.length_a   1.000
_cell.length_b   1.000
_cell.length_c   1.000
_cell.angle_alpha   90.00
_cell.angle_beta   90.00
_cell.angle_gamma   90.00
#
_symmetry.space_group_name_H-M   'P 1'
#
loop_
_entity.id
_entity.type
_entity.pdbx_description
1 polymer ?
#
loop_
_entity_poly.entity_id
_entity_poly.type
_entity_poly.pdbx_seq_one_letter_code
_entity_poly.pdbx_strand_id
1 'polypeptide(L)'
;MTKEELSAALAEAKARAKTDGSGNDVPDLVLRILTAASGTDTVRDALKDVKAGRALLRFTDIGRAIEFKAGAGELHAEMADIKGLGPKVDATSATWLGLLSGTIKPWLAFTRGMVIARAGLTELRWLQQVAERLQKAYAE
;
A
#
# COMPACT_ATOMS: atom_id res chain seq x y z
N MET A 1 1.87 10.80 -15.01
CA MET A 1 2.14 9.40 -14.66
C MET A 1 1.49 8.49 -15.66
N THR A 2 2.14 7.43 -16.03
CA THR A 2 1.64 6.52 -17.07
C THR A 2 1.52 5.11 -16.52
N LYS A 3 0.76 4.27 -17.23
CA LYS A 3 0.63 2.85 -16.90
C LYS A 3 1.98 2.14 -17.01
N GLU A 4 2.85 2.57 -17.91
CA GLU A 4 4.20 2.04 -18.07
C GLU A 4 5.06 2.31 -16.84
N GLU A 5 4.95 3.49 -16.26
CA GLU A 5 5.67 3.83 -15.01
C GLU A 5 5.22 2.94 -13.86
N LEU A 6 3.91 2.72 -13.74
CA LEU A 6 3.36 1.82 -12.74
C LEU A 6 3.86 0.39 -12.97
N SER A 7 3.81 -0.10 -14.20
CA SER A 7 4.27 -1.46 -14.54
C SER A 7 5.76 -1.65 -14.21
N ALA A 8 6.60 -0.65 -14.50
CA ALA A 8 8.01 -0.71 -14.20
C ALA A 8 8.25 -0.74 -12.67
N ALA A 9 7.54 0.08 -11.92
CA ALA A 9 7.65 0.13 -10.47
C ALA A 9 7.20 -1.20 -9.86
N LEU A 10 6.10 -1.77 -10.35
CA LEU A 10 5.60 -3.07 -9.88
C LEU A 10 6.58 -4.21 -10.19
N ALA A 11 7.18 -4.22 -11.38
CA ALA A 11 8.15 -5.23 -11.76
C ALA A 11 9.39 -5.20 -10.85
N GLU A 12 9.91 -4.01 -10.57
CA GLU A 12 11.03 -3.83 -9.65
C GLU A 12 10.68 -4.29 -8.24
N ALA A 13 9.50 -3.91 -7.75
CA ALA A 13 9.03 -4.30 -6.42
C ALA A 13 8.84 -5.81 -6.29
N LYS A 14 8.29 -6.47 -7.31
CA LYS A 14 8.12 -7.93 -7.32
C LYS A 14 9.45 -8.65 -7.33
N ALA A 15 10.41 -8.18 -8.10
CA ALA A 15 11.76 -8.74 -8.12
C ALA A 15 12.42 -8.61 -6.75
N ARG A 16 12.27 -7.45 -6.11
CA ARG A 16 12.80 -7.19 -4.77
C ARG A 16 12.15 -8.10 -3.73
N ALA A 17 10.83 -8.29 -3.81
CA ALA A 17 10.09 -9.15 -2.88
C ALA A 17 10.51 -10.61 -2.95
N LYS A 18 10.96 -11.08 -4.11
CA LYS A 18 11.41 -12.47 -4.31
C LYS A 18 12.80 -12.71 -3.74
N THR A 19 13.62 -11.69 -3.58
CA THR A 19 15.00 -11.82 -3.07
C THR A 19 15.07 -11.44 -1.61
N ASP A 20 14.86 -10.15 -1.30
CA ASP A 20 14.80 -9.64 0.06
C ASP A 20 13.77 -8.50 0.07
N GLY A 21 12.57 -8.79 0.58
CA GLY A 21 11.49 -7.83 0.64
C GLY A 21 11.61 -6.78 1.72
N SER A 22 12.70 -6.80 2.51
CA SER A 22 12.90 -5.86 3.59
C SER A 22 14.03 -4.87 3.29
N GLY A 23 14.07 -3.78 4.04
CA GLY A 23 15.16 -2.81 3.97
C GLY A 23 14.69 -1.37 4.00
N ASN A 24 15.64 -0.45 4.23
CA ASN A 24 15.37 0.98 4.37
C ASN A 24 14.89 1.66 3.10
N ASP A 25 15.12 1.06 1.94
CA ASP A 25 14.68 1.57 0.65
C ASP A 25 13.26 1.14 0.26
N VAL A 26 12.66 0.22 1.02
CA VAL A 26 11.32 -0.29 0.71
C VAL A 26 10.24 0.81 0.76
N PRO A 27 10.23 1.73 1.74
CA PRO A 27 9.25 2.81 1.71
C PRO A 27 9.33 3.66 0.44
N ASP A 28 10.53 3.89 -0.08
CA ASP A 28 10.70 4.64 -1.33
C ASP A 28 10.13 3.88 -2.54
N LEU A 29 10.33 2.55 -2.58
CA LEU A 29 9.74 1.70 -3.62
C LEU A 29 8.21 1.70 -3.52
N VAL A 30 7.67 1.56 -2.32
CA VAL A 30 6.22 1.58 -2.08
C VAL A 30 5.64 2.93 -2.50
N LEU A 31 6.29 4.03 -2.11
CA LEU A 31 5.84 5.36 -2.46
C LEU A 31 5.84 5.56 -3.97
N ARG A 32 6.85 5.03 -4.67
CA ARG A 32 6.93 5.11 -6.13
C ARG A 32 5.77 4.37 -6.80
N ILE A 33 5.42 3.17 -6.30
CA ILE A 33 4.25 2.42 -6.79
C ILE A 33 2.98 3.24 -6.59
N LEU A 34 2.76 3.75 -5.38
CA LEU A 34 1.53 4.47 -5.05
C LEU A 34 1.41 5.79 -5.81
N THR A 35 2.52 6.49 -6.01
CA THR A 35 2.54 7.73 -6.79
C THR A 35 2.20 7.45 -8.26
N ALA A 36 2.79 6.42 -8.85
CA ALA A 36 2.46 6.02 -10.22
C ALA A 36 1.00 5.57 -10.33
N ALA A 37 0.52 4.80 -9.36
CA ALA A 37 -0.86 4.33 -9.32
C ALA A 37 -1.85 5.49 -9.24
N SER A 38 -1.53 6.54 -8.49
CA SER A 38 -2.40 7.71 -8.31
C SER A 38 -2.68 8.45 -9.61
N GLY A 39 -1.81 8.33 -10.60
CA GLY A 39 -1.99 8.93 -11.93
C GLY A 39 -2.58 7.98 -12.97
N THR A 40 -2.96 6.78 -12.59
CA THR A 40 -3.44 5.73 -13.51
C THR A 40 -4.96 5.63 -13.45
N ASP A 41 -5.63 5.78 -14.58
CA ASP A 41 -7.10 5.76 -14.66
C ASP A 41 -7.70 4.45 -14.15
N THR A 42 -7.09 3.31 -14.52
CA THR A 42 -7.56 1.99 -14.09
C THR A 42 -7.59 1.90 -12.55
N VAL A 43 -6.56 2.43 -11.90
CA VAL A 43 -6.49 2.44 -10.44
C VAL A 43 -7.56 3.37 -9.85
N ARG A 44 -7.70 4.56 -10.39
CA ARG A 44 -8.73 5.50 -9.90
C ARG A 44 -10.13 4.93 -10.05
N ASP A 45 -10.41 4.29 -11.18
CA ASP A 45 -11.69 3.63 -11.41
C ASP A 45 -11.93 2.48 -10.41
N ALA A 46 -10.89 1.72 -10.09
CA ALA A 46 -10.98 0.63 -9.13
C ALA A 46 -11.32 1.12 -7.71
N LEU A 47 -10.99 2.37 -7.40
CA LEU A 47 -11.25 2.97 -6.08
C LEU A 47 -12.53 3.82 -6.03
N LYS A 48 -13.27 3.89 -7.12
CA LYS A 48 -14.41 4.79 -7.28
C LYS A 48 -15.53 4.52 -6.27
N ASP A 49 -15.79 3.25 -5.99
CA ASP A 49 -16.82 2.81 -5.04
C ASP A 49 -16.29 2.49 -3.64
N VAL A 50 -15.01 2.72 -3.41
CA VAL A 50 -14.40 2.55 -2.10
C VAL A 50 -14.60 3.84 -1.30
N LYS A 51 -15.04 3.72 -0.04
CA LYS A 51 -15.20 4.87 0.84
C LYS A 51 -13.84 5.54 1.08
N ALA A 52 -13.79 6.86 1.00
CA ALA A 52 -12.56 7.61 1.25
C ALA A 52 -12.09 7.39 2.70
N GLY A 53 -10.82 7.07 2.83
CA GLY A 53 -10.19 6.83 4.13
C GLY A 53 -8.73 7.21 4.12
N ARG A 54 -8.12 7.17 5.30
CA ARG A 54 -6.70 7.47 5.47
C ARG A 54 -6.08 6.59 6.54
N ALA A 55 -4.78 6.36 6.43
CA ALA A 55 -4.01 5.64 7.45
C ALA A 55 -2.54 6.03 7.36
N LEU A 56 -1.86 5.93 8.49
CA LEU A 56 -0.42 6.02 8.55
C LEU A 56 0.12 4.59 8.46
N LEU A 57 0.76 4.25 7.35
CA LEU A 57 1.34 2.93 7.13
C LEU A 57 2.73 2.90 7.75
N ARG A 58 2.88 2.20 8.87
CA ARG A 58 4.14 2.17 9.59
C ARG A 58 4.93 0.92 9.26
N PHE A 59 6.19 1.11 8.90
CA PHE A 59 7.16 0.06 8.58
C PHE A 59 7.92 -0.25 9.87
N THR A 60 7.43 -1.20 10.65
CA THR A 60 7.86 -1.41 12.03
C THR A 60 9.29 -1.89 12.20
N ASP A 61 9.83 -2.56 11.18
CA ASP A 61 11.22 -3.06 11.22
C ASP A 61 12.28 -2.01 10.90
N ILE A 62 11.89 -0.86 10.33
CA ILE A 62 12.82 0.19 9.91
C ILE A 62 12.47 1.58 10.43
N GLY A 63 11.38 1.71 11.23
CA GLY A 63 11.00 2.97 11.84
C GLY A 63 10.61 4.08 10.89
N ARG A 64 9.99 3.74 9.75
CA ARG A 64 9.53 4.71 8.75
C ARG A 64 8.03 4.58 8.52
N ALA A 65 7.43 5.58 7.88
CA ALA A 65 5.99 5.59 7.64
C ALA A 65 5.64 6.34 6.36
N ILE A 66 4.46 5.99 5.82
CA ILE A 66 3.85 6.67 4.67
C ILE A 66 2.44 7.07 5.09
N GLU A 67 2.08 8.33 4.88
CA GLU A 67 0.68 8.76 4.98
C GLU A 67 -0.04 8.38 3.70
N PHE A 68 -1.13 7.62 3.83
CA PHE A 68 -1.86 7.02 2.72
C PHE A 68 -3.32 7.41 2.79
N LYS A 69 -3.85 7.91 1.67
CA LYS A 69 -5.27 8.25 1.51
C LYS A 69 -5.78 7.58 0.24
N ALA A 70 -6.94 6.95 0.32
CA ALA A 70 -7.52 6.27 -0.83
C ALA A 70 -9.03 6.15 -0.71
N GLY A 71 -9.70 6.13 -1.85
CA GLY A 71 -11.14 5.96 -1.95
C GLY A 71 -11.78 7.11 -2.72
N ALA A 72 -13.05 6.95 -3.07
CA ALA A 72 -13.79 7.92 -3.88
C ALA A 72 -13.09 8.28 -5.20
N GLY A 73 -12.41 7.31 -5.79
CA GLY A 73 -11.69 7.51 -7.06
C GLY A 73 -10.34 8.20 -6.94
N GLU A 74 -9.81 8.34 -5.73
CA GLU A 74 -8.54 9.05 -5.50
C GLU A 74 -7.55 8.18 -4.73
N LEU A 75 -6.27 8.47 -4.92
CA LEU A 75 -5.16 7.85 -4.22
C LEU A 75 -4.07 8.89 -4.01
N HIS A 76 -3.59 8.99 -2.78
CA HIS A 76 -2.49 9.89 -2.45
C HIS A 76 -1.59 9.24 -1.41
N ALA A 77 -0.28 9.40 -1.58
CA ALA A 77 0.70 8.88 -0.62
C ALA A 77 1.89 9.83 -0.52
N GLU A 78 2.41 9.99 0.68
CA GLU A 78 3.61 10.81 0.91
C GLU A 78 4.36 10.26 2.12
N MET A 79 5.67 10.54 2.18
CA MET A 79 6.48 10.16 3.33
C MET A 79 6.00 10.93 4.56
N ALA A 80 6.00 10.25 5.71
CA ALA A 80 5.53 10.82 6.96
C ALA A 80 6.39 10.36 8.14
N ASP A 81 6.24 11.02 9.26
CA ASP A 81 6.89 10.61 10.51
C ASP A 81 6.13 9.41 11.09
N ILE A 82 6.86 8.45 11.63
CA ILE A 82 6.26 7.25 12.23
C ILE A 82 5.34 7.59 13.42
N LYS A 83 5.54 8.75 14.02
CA LYS A 83 4.71 9.29 15.11
C LYS A 83 3.62 10.23 14.60
N GLY A 84 3.40 10.31 13.30
CA GLY A 84 2.40 11.19 12.70
C GLY A 84 1.00 10.93 13.22
N LEU A 85 0.11 11.88 12.97
CA LEU A 85 -1.28 11.81 13.43
C LEU A 85 -2.12 10.92 12.54
N GLY A 86 -3.25 10.47 13.08
CA GLY A 86 -4.25 9.70 12.35
C GLY A 86 -4.22 8.21 12.68
N PRO A 87 -5.11 7.44 12.05
CA PRO A 87 -5.15 5.99 12.24
C PRO A 87 -3.83 5.35 11.82
N LYS A 88 -3.30 4.45 12.65
CA LYS A 88 -2.01 3.80 12.40
C LYS A 88 -2.23 2.33 12.06
N VAL A 89 -1.54 1.87 11.03
CA VAL A 89 -1.56 0.46 10.63
C VAL A 89 -0.11 0.00 10.51
N ASP A 90 0.22 -1.05 11.25
CA ASP A 90 1.59 -1.53 11.40
C ASP A 90 1.83 -2.81 10.62
N ALA A 91 2.95 -2.88 9.91
CA ALA A 91 3.44 -4.10 9.28
C ALA A 91 4.93 -3.94 9.00
N THR A 92 5.59 -5.06 8.70
CA THR A 92 7.00 -5.01 8.30
C THR A 92 7.15 -4.47 6.88
N SER A 93 8.36 -4.03 6.53
CA SER A 93 8.64 -3.55 5.17
C SER A 93 8.36 -4.64 4.12
N ALA A 94 8.72 -5.89 4.40
CA ALA A 94 8.44 -7.00 3.49
C ALA A 94 6.93 -7.20 3.27
N THR A 95 6.13 -7.07 4.31
CA THR A 95 4.68 -7.19 4.21
C THR A 95 4.08 -6.06 3.37
N TRP A 96 4.46 -4.82 3.63
CA TRP A 96 3.97 -3.67 2.85
C TRP A 96 4.35 -3.80 1.37
N LEU A 97 5.60 -4.17 1.10
CA LEU A 97 6.06 -4.35 -0.28
C LEU A 97 5.24 -5.44 -0.97
N GLY A 98 5.03 -6.58 -0.32
CA GLY A 98 4.25 -7.69 -0.88
C GLY A 98 2.80 -7.32 -1.15
N LEU A 99 2.15 -6.63 -0.20
CA LEU A 99 0.76 -6.19 -0.36
C LEU A 99 0.60 -5.20 -1.51
N LEU A 100 1.49 -4.21 -1.59
CA LEU A 100 1.35 -3.10 -2.53
C LEU A 100 1.96 -3.39 -3.89
N SER A 101 2.74 -4.47 -4.03
CA SER A 101 3.22 -4.97 -5.32
C SER A 101 2.40 -6.14 -5.87
N GLY A 102 1.56 -6.75 -5.03
CA GLY A 102 0.71 -7.86 -5.43
C GLY A 102 1.29 -9.26 -5.21
N THR A 103 2.42 -9.40 -4.48
CA THR A 103 3.01 -10.72 -4.20
C THR A 103 2.41 -11.39 -2.96
N ILE A 104 1.73 -10.62 -2.11
CA ILE A 104 1.02 -11.15 -0.94
C ILE A 104 -0.47 -10.85 -1.11
N LYS A 105 -1.31 -11.87 -0.97
CA LYS A 105 -2.76 -11.69 -1.05
C LYS A 105 -3.27 -10.94 0.19
N PRO A 106 -4.09 -9.89 0.03
CA PRO A 106 -4.55 -9.10 1.16
C PRO A 106 -5.25 -9.92 2.23
N TRP A 107 -6.18 -10.81 1.85
CA TRP A 107 -6.90 -11.60 2.84
C TRP A 107 -5.96 -12.47 3.69
N LEU A 108 -4.86 -12.94 3.10
CA LEU A 108 -3.87 -13.76 3.80
C LEU A 108 -3.11 -12.92 4.83
N ALA A 109 -2.64 -11.74 4.43
CA ALA A 109 -1.92 -10.84 5.33
C ALA A 109 -2.77 -10.41 6.53
N PHE A 110 -4.03 -10.09 6.28
CA PHE A 110 -4.93 -9.61 7.33
C PHE A 110 -5.40 -10.75 8.23
N THR A 111 -5.68 -11.93 7.67
CA THR A 111 -6.11 -13.08 8.45
C THR A 111 -5.00 -13.62 9.35
N ARG A 112 -3.74 -13.58 8.89
CA ARG A 112 -2.60 -14.07 9.66
C ARG A 112 -2.00 -13.05 10.63
N GLY A 113 -2.60 -11.86 10.73
CA GLY A 113 -2.10 -10.84 11.65
C GLY A 113 -0.78 -10.22 11.23
N MET A 114 -0.43 -10.27 9.93
CA MET A 114 0.77 -9.61 9.40
C MET A 114 0.59 -8.09 9.35
N VAL A 115 -0.66 -7.63 9.35
CA VAL A 115 -1.03 -6.22 9.37
C VAL A 115 -1.86 -5.97 10.62
N ILE A 116 -1.46 -4.98 11.42
CA ILE A 116 -2.09 -4.66 12.70
C ILE A 116 -2.60 -3.23 12.67
N ALA A 117 -3.93 -3.06 12.76
CA ALA A 117 -4.52 -1.73 12.88
C ALA A 117 -4.54 -1.29 14.33
N ARG A 118 -3.91 -0.16 14.63
CA ARG A 118 -3.91 0.41 15.98
C ARG A 118 -5.16 1.24 16.27
N ALA A 119 -5.87 1.66 15.20
CA ALA A 119 -7.05 2.50 15.33
C ALA A 119 -8.37 1.72 15.37
N GLY A 120 -8.36 0.46 14.95
CA GLY A 120 -9.54 -0.38 14.99
C GLY A 120 -9.82 -1.14 13.71
N LEU A 121 -10.94 -1.86 13.74
CA LEU A 121 -11.32 -2.81 12.70
C LEU A 121 -11.81 -2.12 11.42
N THR A 122 -12.39 -0.94 11.54
CA THR A 122 -12.90 -0.19 10.40
C THR A 122 -11.78 0.18 9.43
N GLU A 123 -10.66 0.68 9.95
CA GLU A 123 -9.49 1.04 9.15
C GLU A 123 -8.84 -0.20 8.54
N LEU A 124 -8.82 -1.30 9.28
CA LEU A 124 -8.26 -2.55 8.80
C LEU A 124 -9.06 -3.09 7.61
N ARG A 125 -10.38 -3.10 7.71
CA ARG A 125 -11.26 -3.55 6.63
C ARG A 125 -11.17 -2.65 5.41
N TRP A 126 -11.12 -1.34 5.63
CA TRP A 126 -10.95 -0.37 4.55
C TRP A 126 -9.63 -0.60 3.82
N LEU A 127 -8.53 -0.77 4.55
CA LEU A 127 -7.22 -1.00 3.94
C LEU A 127 -7.17 -2.31 3.17
N GLN A 128 -7.79 -3.37 3.71
CA GLN A 128 -7.89 -4.65 2.99
C GLN A 128 -8.63 -4.47 1.66
N GLN A 129 -9.75 -3.76 1.67
CA GLN A 129 -10.52 -3.47 0.46
C GLN A 129 -9.69 -2.70 -0.56
N VAL A 130 -8.99 -1.66 -0.10
CA VAL A 130 -8.11 -0.86 -0.97
C VAL A 130 -7.02 -1.74 -1.60
N ALA A 131 -6.34 -2.57 -0.79
CA ALA A 131 -5.29 -3.45 -1.29
C ALA A 131 -5.83 -4.44 -2.33
N GLU A 132 -7.01 -5.02 -2.10
CA GLU A 132 -7.65 -5.91 -3.07
C GLU A 132 -7.97 -5.21 -4.39
N ARG A 133 -8.50 -3.98 -4.31
CA ARG A 133 -8.81 -3.20 -5.51
C ARG A 133 -7.56 -2.80 -6.28
N LEU A 134 -6.49 -2.42 -5.59
CA LEU A 134 -5.21 -2.09 -6.22
C LEU A 134 -4.63 -3.30 -6.94
N GLN A 135 -4.57 -4.46 -6.28
CA GLN A 135 -4.03 -5.67 -6.91
C GLN A 135 -4.84 -6.11 -8.12
N LYS A 136 -6.16 -5.98 -8.06
CA LYS A 136 -7.03 -6.25 -9.20
C LYS A 136 -6.73 -5.29 -10.36
N ALA A 137 -6.57 -4.01 -10.07
CA ALA A 137 -6.24 -3.00 -11.08
C ALA A 137 -4.87 -3.26 -11.73
N TYR A 138 -3.90 -3.73 -10.96
CA TYR A 138 -2.56 -4.05 -11.47
C TYR A 138 -2.59 -5.19 -12.48
N ALA A 139 -3.56 -6.09 -12.38
CA ALA A 139 -3.68 -7.25 -13.26
C ALA A 139 -4.32 -6.90 -14.62
N GLU A 140 -4.89 -5.71 -14.76
CA GLU A 140 -5.57 -5.28 -15.99
C GLU A 140 -4.66 -4.62 -17.02
#